data_1461d05699b2bb383ce0b52ec8b88bad
#
_entry.id   1461d05699b2bb383ce0b52ec8b88bad
#
_cell.length_a   1.000
_cell.length_b   1.000
_cell.length_c   1.000
_cell.angle_alpha   90.00
_cell.angle_beta   90.00
_cell.angle_gamma   90.00
#
_symmetry.space_group_name_H-M   'P 1'
#
loop_
_entity.id
_entity.type
_entity.pdbx_description
1 polymer ?
#
loop_
_entity_poly.entity_id
_entity_poly.type
_entity_poly.pdbx_seq_one_letter_code
_entity_poly.pdbx_strand_id
1 'polypeptide(L)'
;PELAAVALSADAGYFGSTPQACVHYLARQVHALGQAGDVLLLMTVSGNEASLLDAIEAAHERDLIVVALTGHTGGAVAAKMREMDVLVCVPHERPARVREAHTLLIHCLCDGIDVQLLGEQEL
;
A
#
# COMPACT_ATOMS: atom_id res chain seq x y z
N PRO A 1 -5.92 7.22 -21.21
CA PRO A 1 -6.04 8.33 -20.28
C PRO A 1 -5.23 8.08 -19.01
N GLU A 2 -4.74 9.13 -18.46
CA GLU A 2 -3.92 9.07 -17.27
C GLU A 2 -4.81 9.09 -16.02
N LEU A 3 -4.57 8.18 -15.10
CA LEU A 3 -5.25 8.13 -13.82
C LEU A 3 -4.34 8.71 -12.74
N ALA A 4 -4.92 9.47 -11.82
CA ALA A 4 -4.16 10.12 -10.76
C ALA A 4 -3.61 9.09 -9.77
N ALA A 5 -2.30 9.01 -9.65
CA ALA A 5 -1.63 8.16 -8.68
C ALA A 5 -0.33 8.84 -8.22
N VAL A 6 -0.01 8.68 -6.95
CA VAL A 6 1.19 9.26 -6.35
C VAL A 6 1.94 8.17 -5.61
N ALA A 7 3.22 8.04 -5.87
CA ALA A 7 4.09 7.15 -5.10
C ALA A 7 4.58 7.87 -3.84
N LEU A 8 4.28 7.29 -2.69
CA LEU A 8 4.75 7.80 -1.42
C LEU A 8 6.05 7.09 -1.06
N SER A 9 7.09 7.85 -0.83
CA SER A 9 8.40 7.30 -0.52
C SER A 9 9.15 8.15 0.50
N ALA A 10 10.16 7.54 1.11
CA ALA A 10 11.07 8.26 1.99
C ALA A 10 12.00 9.13 1.15
N ASP A 11 11.97 10.43 1.41
CA ASP A 11 12.99 11.34 0.90
C ASP A 11 14.13 11.40 1.92
N ALA A 12 15.38 11.37 1.44
CA ALA A 12 16.55 11.45 2.29
C ALA A 12 16.56 12.68 3.20
N GLY A 13 15.96 13.78 2.79
CA GLY A 13 15.80 14.97 3.61
C GLY A 13 14.90 14.82 4.83
N TYR A 14 14.00 13.84 4.82
CA TYR A 14 13.10 13.58 5.93
C TYR A 14 13.76 12.88 7.11
N PHE A 15 14.87 12.20 6.88
CA PHE A 15 15.53 11.40 7.91
C PHE A 15 16.49 12.18 8.79
N GLY A 16 16.44 13.51 8.71
CA GLY A 16 17.46 14.34 9.33
C GLY A 16 17.40 14.47 10.84
N SER A 17 16.36 14.06 11.55
CA SER A 17 16.22 14.49 12.92
C SER A 17 15.98 13.41 13.96
N THR A 18 15.01 12.50 13.78
CA THR A 18 14.71 11.50 14.82
C THR A 18 14.19 10.19 14.22
N PRO A 19 14.38 9.05 14.90
CA PRO A 19 13.75 7.79 14.49
C PRO A 19 12.23 7.86 14.42
N GLN A 20 11.59 8.64 15.30
CA GLN A 20 10.14 8.81 15.27
C GLN A 20 9.66 9.54 14.03
N ALA A 21 10.41 10.50 13.53
CA ALA A 21 10.07 11.18 12.28
C ALA A 21 10.08 10.22 11.10
N CYS A 22 10.96 9.22 11.11
CA CYS A 22 11.02 8.20 10.07
C CYS A 22 9.80 7.27 10.09
N VAL A 23 9.23 7.00 11.26
CA VAL A 23 8.03 6.15 11.37
C VAL A 23 6.81 6.87 10.80
N HIS A 24 6.66 8.16 11.09
CA HIS A 24 5.44 8.91 10.78
C HIS A 24 5.42 9.58 9.41
N TYR A 25 6.49 9.53 8.65
CA TYR A 25 6.55 10.30 7.40
C TYR A 25 5.56 9.84 6.34
N LEU A 26 5.30 8.53 6.24
CA LEU A 26 4.28 8.02 5.31
C LEU A 26 2.87 8.44 5.73
N ALA A 27 2.56 8.33 7.02
CA ALA A 27 1.27 8.75 7.55
C ALA A 27 1.02 10.24 7.31
N ARG A 28 2.04 11.08 7.43
CA ARG A 28 1.94 12.51 7.14
C ARG A 28 1.59 12.77 5.68
N GLN A 29 2.20 12.03 4.76
CA GLN A 29 1.88 12.15 3.34
C GLN A 29 0.45 11.68 3.04
N VAL A 30 0.00 10.60 3.67
CA VAL A 30 -1.38 10.14 3.56
C VAL A 30 -2.36 11.20 4.06
N HIS A 31 -2.09 11.81 5.22
CA HIS A 31 -2.93 12.88 5.74
C HIS A 31 -2.95 14.11 4.83
N ALA A 32 -1.82 14.45 4.23
CA ALA A 32 -1.72 15.64 3.38
C ALA A 32 -2.41 15.47 2.03
N LEU A 33 -2.34 14.28 1.44
CA LEU A 33 -2.78 14.03 0.08
C LEU A 33 -4.08 13.23 -0.02
N GLY A 34 -4.39 12.41 0.98
CA GLY A 34 -5.52 11.50 0.95
C GLY A 34 -6.85 12.20 1.14
N GLN A 35 -7.82 11.79 0.32
CA GLN A 35 -9.20 12.25 0.41
C GLN A 35 -10.12 11.05 0.55
N ALA A 36 -11.27 11.24 1.19
CA ALA A 36 -12.24 10.18 1.36
C ALA A 36 -12.58 9.51 0.02
N GLY A 37 -12.54 8.20 0.01
CA GLY A 37 -12.77 7.39 -1.20
C GLY A 37 -11.51 7.07 -2.00
N ASP A 38 -10.38 7.69 -1.66
CA ASP A 38 -9.09 7.29 -2.27
C ASP A 38 -8.66 5.90 -1.79
N VAL A 39 -7.70 5.32 -2.50
CA VAL A 39 -7.16 4.01 -2.20
C VAL A 39 -5.67 4.15 -1.83
N LEU A 40 -5.30 3.58 -0.70
CA LEU A 40 -3.89 3.39 -0.34
C LEU A 40 -3.49 1.97 -0.70
N LEU A 41 -2.60 1.84 -1.69
CA LEU A 41 -1.99 0.56 -2.03
C LEU A 41 -0.64 0.47 -1.34
N LEU A 42 -0.43 -0.59 -0.56
CA LEU A 42 0.85 -0.82 0.09
C LEU A 42 1.36 -2.25 -0.16
N MET A 43 2.66 -2.39 -0.09
CA MET A 43 3.33 -3.67 -0.27
C MET A 43 4.34 -3.87 0.85
N THR A 44 4.32 -5.06 1.42
CA THR A 44 5.26 -5.42 2.48
C THR A 44 5.51 -6.92 2.45
N VAL A 45 6.72 -7.33 2.78
CA VAL A 45 7.04 -8.76 2.90
C VAL A 45 6.58 -9.29 4.25
N SER A 46 6.93 -8.62 5.32
CA SER A 46 6.66 -9.07 6.70
C SER A 46 5.27 -8.67 7.21
N GLY A 47 4.78 -7.50 6.80
CA GLY A 47 3.56 -6.92 7.35
C GLY A 47 3.74 -6.32 8.74
N ASN A 48 4.96 -6.02 9.15
CA ASN A 48 5.24 -5.56 10.51
C ASN A 48 5.99 -4.22 10.58
N GLU A 49 6.20 -3.54 9.46
CA GLU A 49 6.86 -2.23 9.46
C GLU A 49 5.98 -1.18 10.14
N ALA A 50 6.53 -0.52 11.15
CA ALA A 50 5.82 0.48 11.93
C ALA A 50 5.33 1.65 11.09
N SER A 51 6.09 2.05 10.08
CA SER A 51 5.70 3.15 9.17
C SER A 51 4.48 2.81 8.33
N LEU A 52 4.33 1.55 7.93
CA LEU A 52 3.15 1.10 7.17
C LEU A 52 1.93 0.98 8.07
N LEU A 53 2.09 0.50 9.30
CA LEU A 53 1.00 0.42 10.26
C LEU A 53 0.45 1.82 10.57
N ASP A 54 1.33 2.79 10.74
CA ASP A 54 0.97 4.18 10.97
C ASP A 54 0.26 4.79 9.75
N ALA A 55 0.73 4.48 8.54
CA ALA A 55 0.09 4.91 7.31
C ALA A 55 -1.33 4.32 7.15
N ILE A 56 -1.53 3.09 7.55
CA ILE A 56 -2.87 2.45 7.53
C ILE A 56 -3.82 3.18 8.47
N GLU A 57 -3.37 3.51 9.69
CA GLU A 57 -4.18 4.30 10.62
C GLU A 57 -4.57 5.66 10.02
N ALA A 58 -3.62 6.34 9.42
CA ALA A 58 -3.87 7.62 8.75
C ALA A 58 -4.88 7.47 7.60
N ALA A 59 -4.75 6.39 6.82
CA ALA A 59 -5.70 6.11 5.74
C ALA A 59 -7.12 5.91 6.27
N HIS A 60 -7.26 5.14 7.34
CA HIS A 60 -8.57 4.91 7.95
C HIS A 60 -9.17 6.20 8.52
N GLU A 61 -8.35 7.05 9.15
CA GLU A 61 -8.80 8.35 9.66
C GLU A 61 -9.28 9.28 8.55
N ARG A 62 -8.74 9.14 7.35
CA ARG A 62 -9.13 9.96 6.18
C ARG A 62 -10.16 9.27 5.30
N ASP A 63 -10.71 8.15 5.73
CA ASP A 63 -11.71 7.36 5.00
C ASP A 63 -11.21 6.84 3.64
N LEU A 64 -9.94 6.44 3.57
CA LEU A 64 -9.39 5.73 2.45
C LEU A 64 -9.66 4.23 2.60
N ILE A 65 -9.71 3.54 1.45
CA ILE A 65 -9.69 2.08 1.41
C ILE A 65 -8.24 1.63 1.30
N VAL A 66 -7.85 0.62 2.07
CA VAL A 66 -6.49 0.08 2.05
C VAL A 66 -6.48 -1.22 1.24
N VAL A 67 -5.56 -1.31 0.30
CA VAL A 67 -5.25 -2.55 -0.42
C VAL A 67 -3.81 -2.93 -0.04
N ALA A 68 -3.66 -4.03 0.67
CA ALA A 68 -2.36 -4.47 1.17
C ALA A 68 -1.92 -5.76 0.49
N LEU A 69 -0.73 -5.72 -0.12
CA LEU A 69 -0.05 -6.89 -0.63
C LEU A 69 1.01 -7.28 0.38
N THR A 70 0.84 -8.45 0.97
CA THR A 70 1.72 -8.92 2.05
C THR A 70 2.38 -10.25 1.70
N GLY A 71 3.22 -10.71 2.60
CA GLY A 71 3.85 -12.02 2.51
C GLY A 71 3.72 -12.76 3.81
N HIS A 72 4.27 -13.94 3.88
CA HIS A 72 4.30 -14.79 5.06
C HIS A 72 2.88 -15.03 5.61
N THR A 73 2.56 -14.49 6.78
CA THR A 73 1.25 -14.61 7.44
C THR A 73 0.44 -13.31 7.36
N GLY A 74 0.96 -12.27 6.73
CA GLY A 74 0.35 -10.95 6.68
C GLY A 74 0.74 -10.04 7.84
N GLY A 75 1.23 -10.59 8.94
CA GLY A 75 1.72 -9.84 10.10
C GLY A 75 0.68 -8.91 10.73
N ALA A 76 1.14 -7.84 11.35
CA ALA A 76 0.29 -6.84 12.00
C ALA A 76 -0.56 -6.05 10.99
N VAL A 77 -0.12 -5.94 9.74
CA VAL A 77 -0.92 -5.31 8.67
C VAL A 77 -2.22 -6.06 8.48
N ALA A 78 -2.18 -7.40 8.43
CA ALA A 78 -3.40 -8.20 8.30
C ALA A 78 -4.38 -7.94 9.44
N ALA A 79 -3.89 -7.76 10.65
CA ALA A 79 -4.72 -7.51 11.82
C ALA A 79 -5.38 -6.11 11.80
N LYS A 80 -4.82 -5.17 11.05
CA LYS A 80 -5.37 -3.80 10.95
C LYS A 80 -6.38 -3.62 9.83
N MET A 81 -6.58 -4.61 8.97
CA MET A 81 -7.52 -4.50 7.88
C MET A 81 -8.96 -4.39 8.39
N ARG A 82 -9.71 -3.50 7.79
CA ARG A 82 -11.14 -3.31 8.05
C ARG A 82 -11.98 -4.00 6.98
N GLU A 83 -13.28 -4.04 7.18
CA GLU A 83 -14.22 -4.76 6.30
C GLU A 83 -14.10 -4.37 4.82
N MET A 84 -13.91 -3.08 4.53
CA MET A 84 -13.81 -2.58 3.16
C MET A 84 -12.40 -2.71 2.55
N ASP A 85 -11.42 -3.07 3.37
CA ASP A 85 -10.05 -3.21 2.92
C ASP A 85 -9.84 -4.55 2.20
N VAL A 86 -8.78 -4.61 1.39
CA VAL A 86 -8.42 -5.83 0.66
C VAL A 86 -7.02 -6.26 1.06
N LEU A 87 -6.91 -7.50 1.50
CA LEU A 87 -5.62 -8.11 1.83
C LEU A 87 -5.33 -9.23 0.83
N VAL A 88 -4.19 -9.14 0.17
CA VAL A 88 -3.67 -10.24 -0.66
C VAL A 88 -2.34 -10.68 -0.04
N CYS A 89 -2.35 -11.86 0.57
CA CYS A 89 -1.17 -12.41 1.21
C CYS A 89 -0.55 -13.50 0.33
N VAL A 90 0.73 -13.35 0.01
CA VAL A 90 1.52 -14.39 -0.64
C VAL A 90 2.14 -15.24 0.46
N PRO A 91 1.65 -16.47 0.70
CA PRO A 91 2.03 -17.25 1.88
C PRO A 91 3.37 -17.96 1.66
N HIS A 92 4.42 -17.20 1.51
CA HIS A 92 5.76 -17.69 1.27
C HIS A 92 6.77 -16.98 2.17
N GLU A 93 7.80 -17.70 2.59
CA GLU A 93 8.78 -17.17 3.52
C GLU A 93 9.93 -16.42 2.85
N ARG A 94 10.22 -16.70 1.59
CA ARG A 94 11.34 -16.07 0.88
C ARG A 94 10.94 -14.69 0.35
N PRO A 95 11.60 -13.62 0.81
CA PRO A 95 11.28 -12.26 0.37
C PRO A 95 11.32 -12.08 -1.14
N ALA A 96 12.27 -12.72 -1.83
CA ALA A 96 12.38 -12.62 -3.28
C ALA A 96 11.14 -13.15 -3.99
N ARG A 97 10.60 -14.27 -3.53
CA ARG A 97 9.39 -14.86 -4.13
C ARG A 97 8.16 -14.00 -3.85
N VAL A 98 8.07 -13.45 -2.65
CA VAL A 98 6.97 -12.55 -2.28
C VAL A 98 6.99 -11.30 -3.17
N ARG A 99 8.16 -10.69 -3.36
CA ARG A 99 8.29 -9.48 -4.20
C ARG A 99 7.98 -9.76 -5.66
N GLU A 100 8.40 -10.90 -6.19
CA GLU A 100 8.07 -11.31 -7.57
C GLU A 100 6.56 -11.46 -7.75
N ALA A 101 5.88 -12.09 -6.79
CA ALA A 101 4.43 -12.23 -6.82
C ALA A 101 3.74 -10.87 -6.70
N HIS A 102 4.23 -9.97 -5.84
CA HIS A 102 3.69 -8.61 -5.72
C HIS A 102 3.81 -7.85 -7.03
N THR A 103 4.93 -7.96 -7.72
CA THR A 103 5.13 -7.31 -9.01
C THR A 103 4.12 -7.82 -10.05
N LEU A 104 3.91 -9.12 -10.10
CA LEU A 104 2.90 -9.71 -10.98
C LEU A 104 1.49 -9.22 -10.62
N LEU A 105 1.15 -9.18 -9.33
CA LEU A 105 -0.15 -8.71 -8.87
C LEU A 105 -0.40 -7.24 -9.23
N ILE A 106 0.61 -6.39 -9.11
CA ILE A 106 0.51 -4.98 -9.49
C ILE A 106 0.20 -4.84 -10.98
N HIS A 107 0.90 -5.60 -11.83
CA HIS A 107 0.63 -5.58 -13.26
C HIS A 107 -0.78 -6.05 -13.58
N CYS A 108 -1.25 -7.10 -12.91
CA CYS A 108 -2.63 -7.58 -13.06
C CYS A 108 -3.65 -6.53 -12.59
N LEU A 109 -3.37 -5.83 -11.49
CA LEU A 109 -4.24 -4.77 -11.00
C LEU A 109 -4.32 -3.61 -11.99
N CYS A 110 -3.20 -3.21 -12.56
CA CYS A 110 -3.17 -2.15 -13.58
C CYS A 110 -4.00 -2.54 -14.81
N ASP A 111 -3.83 -3.76 -15.30
CA ASP A 111 -4.62 -4.27 -16.42
C ASP A 111 -6.11 -4.32 -16.08
N GLY A 112 -6.44 -4.78 -14.89
CA GLY A 112 -7.82 -4.84 -14.44
C GLY A 112 -8.47 -3.46 -14.30
N ILE A 113 -7.72 -2.48 -13.80
CA ILE A 113 -8.19 -1.09 -13.69
C ILE A 113 -8.45 -0.51 -15.09
N ASP A 114 -7.53 -0.72 -16.02
CA ASP A 114 -7.70 -0.26 -17.40
C ASP A 114 -8.95 -0.85 -18.04
N VAL A 115 -9.16 -2.14 -17.88
CA VAL A 115 -10.38 -2.80 -18.40
C VAL A 115 -11.64 -2.22 -17.76
N GLN A 116 -11.65 -2.04 -16.45
CA GLN A 116 -12.83 -1.56 -15.72
C GLN A 116 -13.17 -0.10 -16.01
N LEU A 117 -12.18 0.76 -16.14
CA LEU A 117 -12.38 2.20 -16.28
C LEU A 117 -12.35 2.67 -17.73
N LEU A 118 -11.59 2.01 -18.58
CA LEU A 118 -11.35 2.44 -19.95
C LEU A 118 -11.96 1.53 -21.01
N GLY A 119 -12.58 0.42 -20.58
CA GLY A 119 -13.15 -0.58 -21.47
C GLY A 119 -12.13 -1.64 -21.90
N GLU A 120 -12.57 -2.58 -22.73
CA GLU A 120 -11.71 -3.64 -23.21
C GLU A 120 -10.56 -3.08 -24.05
N GLN A 121 -9.36 -3.39 -23.63
CA GLN A 121 -8.16 -3.16 -24.43
C GLN A 121 -7.62 -4.50 -24.87
N GLU A 122 -7.18 -4.59 -26.12
CA GLU A 122 -6.45 -5.75 -26.58
C GLU A 122 -5.11 -5.83 -25.83
N LEU A 123 -4.93 -6.91 -25.12
CA LEU A 123 -3.68 -7.19 -24.41
C LEU A 123 -2.63 -7.77 -25.36
#